data_1337332498c695f9e37b29fc169e8758
#
_entry.id   1337332498c695f9e37b29fc169e8758
#
_cell.length_a   1.000
_cell.length_b   1.000
_cell.length_c   1.000
_cell.angle_alpha   90.00
_cell.angle_beta   90.00
_cell.angle_gamma   90.00
#
_symmetry.space_group_name_H-M   'P 1'
#
loop_
_entity.id
_entity.type
_entity.pdbx_description
1 polymer ?
#
loop_
_entity_poly.entity_id
_entity_poly.type
_entity_poly.pdbx_seq_one_letter_code
_entity_poly.pdbx_strand_id
1 'polypeptide(L)'
;FIANGKKNNPIRNMQKNKNYTCFFPKISTLDARKKWIISSLNSSGKIYIDEGAAKALLKGKSLLAAGIKKVTGEFKKGENILIVDEKENNLARGLSSFTSLEINKIKGKHSKEIDNILGYPSKSEVIHKDDMVKL
;
A
#
# COMPACT_ATOMS: atom_id res chain seq x y z
N PHE A 1 -5.81 22.62 -8.76
CA PHE A 1 -6.58 23.83 -9.03
C PHE A 1 -7.95 23.74 -8.35
N ILE A 2 -8.40 24.84 -7.73
CA ILE A 2 -9.76 24.98 -7.21
C ILE A 2 -10.41 26.16 -7.94
N ALA A 3 -11.59 25.93 -8.55
CA ALA A 3 -12.37 26.92 -9.25
C ALA A 3 -13.85 26.83 -8.89
N ASN A 4 -14.62 27.90 -9.16
CA ASN A 4 -16.06 27.94 -8.87
C ASN A 4 -16.82 27.05 -9.86
N GLY A 5 -17.28 25.88 -9.38
CA GLY A 5 -18.04 24.91 -10.17
C GLY A 5 -19.51 25.28 -10.43
N LYS A 6 -20.05 26.35 -9.80
CA LYS A 6 -21.43 26.82 -10.02
C LYS A 6 -21.60 27.62 -11.33
N LYS A 7 -20.48 28.05 -11.96
CA LYS A 7 -20.54 28.76 -13.24
C LYS A 7 -20.55 27.78 -14.41
N ASN A 8 -21.24 28.14 -15.49
CA ASN A 8 -21.19 27.36 -16.74
C ASN A 8 -19.78 27.26 -17.27
N ASN A 9 -19.37 26.06 -17.74
CA ASN A 9 -18.04 25.78 -18.27
C ASN A 9 -16.89 26.16 -17.30
N PRO A 10 -16.85 25.64 -16.07
CA PRO A 10 -15.90 26.10 -15.04
C PRO A 10 -14.43 25.96 -15.46
N ILE A 11 -14.08 24.88 -16.16
CA ILE A 11 -12.70 24.64 -16.65
C ILE A 11 -12.31 25.69 -17.70
N ARG A 12 -13.20 25.99 -18.67
CA ARG A 12 -12.95 26.99 -19.71
C ARG A 12 -12.83 28.41 -19.12
N ASN A 13 -13.68 28.71 -18.12
CA ASN A 13 -13.60 29.98 -17.39
C ASN A 13 -12.33 30.11 -16.57
N MET A 14 -11.86 29.02 -15.96
CA MET A 14 -10.59 28.97 -15.26
C MET A 14 -9.44 29.33 -16.19
N GLN A 15 -9.40 28.77 -17.40
CA GLN A 15 -8.35 29.05 -18.40
C GLN A 15 -8.39 30.50 -18.92
N LYS A 16 -9.60 31.03 -19.18
CA LYS A 16 -9.78 32.39 -19.75
C LYS A 16 -9.63 33.49 -18.71
N ASN A 17 -10.30 33.36 -17.57
CA ASN A 17 -10.47 34.45 -16.61
C ASN A 17 -9.48 34.39 -15.43
N LYS A 18 -8.64 33.34 -15.34
CA LYS A 18 -7.67 33.12 -14.26
C LYS A 18 -8.24 33.21 -12.84
N ASN A 19 -9.58 33.04 -12.68
CA ASN A 19 -10.24 33.02 -11.38
C ASN A 19 -10.19 31.61 -10.76
N TYR A 20 -9.03 31.23 -10.26
CA TYR A 20 -8.80 29.95 -9.62
C TYR A 20 -7.66 30.07 -8.59
N THR A 21 -7.65 29.13 -7.65
CA THR A 21 -6.51 28.93 -6.75
C THR A 21 -5.70 27.73 -7.24
N CYS A 22 -4.39 27.92 -7.38
CA CYS A 22 -3.46 26.85 -7.76
C CYS A 22 -2.63 26.44 -6.57
N PHE A 23 -2.60 25.13 -6.30
CA PHE A 23 -1.72 24.53 -5.30
C PHE A 23 -0.61 23.76 -6.03
N PHE A 24 0.61 24.17 -5.80
CA PHE A 24 1.79 23.46 -6.29
C PHE A 24 2.24 22.44 -5.24
N PRO A 25 2.40 21.16 -5.59
CA PRO A 25 2.92 20.18 -4.66
C PRO A 25 4.37 20.52 -4.29
N LYS A 26 4.68 20.54 -2.99
CA LYS A 26 6.06 20.76 -2.49
C LYS A 26 6.88 19.49 -2.43
N ILE A 27 6.23 18.33 -2.54
CA ILE A 27 6.83 17.00 -2.42
C ILE A 27 6.33 16.10 -3.56
N SER A 28 7.09 15.08 -3.89
CA SER A 28 6.67 14.09 -4.90
C SER A 28 5.42 13.33 -4.44
N THR A 29 4.66 12.78 -5.39
CA THR A 29 3.48 11.95 -5.10
C THR A 29 3.85 10.72 -4.27
N LEU A 30 5.03 10.12 -4.53
CA LEU A 30 5.54 8.98 -3.76
C LEU A 30 5.86 9.37 -2.31
N ASP A 31 6.51 10.50 -2.08
CA ASP A 31 6.82 10.96 -0.73
C ASP A 31 5.56 11.35 0.04
N ALA A 32 4.58 11.96 -0.63
CA ALA A 32 3.28 12.26 -0.04
C ALA A 32 2.56 10.98 0.41
N ARG A 33 2.58 9.94 -0.43
CA ARG A 33 1.98 8.63 -0.14
C ARG A 33 2.69 7.95 1.04
N LYS A 34 4.01 7.94 1.05
CA LYS A 34 4.81 7.38 2.15
C LYS A 34 4.55 8.10 3.47
N LYS A 35 4.49 9.43 3.47
CA LYS A 35 4.13 10.21 4.65
C LYS A 35 2.74 9.87 5.17
N TRP A 36 1.77 9.68 4.27
CA TRP A 36 0.42 9.28 4.65
C TRP A 36 0.39 7.88 5.27
N ILE A 37 1.13 6.91 4.72
CA ILE A 37 1.25 5.56 5.28
C ILE A 37 1.81 5.59 6.71
N ILE A 38 2.86 6.40 6.95
CA ILE A 38 3.46 6.55 8.29
C ILE A 38 2.49 7.21 9.27
N SER A 39 1.80 8.27 8.84
CA SER A 39 0.92 9.07 9.71
C SER A 39 -0.38 8.36 10.07
N SER A 40 -0.72 7.27 9.41
CA SER A 40 -1.87 6.44 9.77
C SER A 40 -1.64 5.79 11.14
N LEU A 41 -2.34 6.30 12.16
CA LEU A 41 -2.14 5.90 13.56
C LEU A 41 -2.48 4.43 13.82
N ASN A 42 -3.43 3.86 13.08
CA ASN A 42 -3.91 2.50 13.27
C ASN A 42 -3.55 1.61 12.05
N SER A 43 -2.92 0.49 12.32
CA SER A 43 -2.85 -0.61 11.37
C SER A 43 -4.04 -1.55 11.58
N SER A 44 -4.74 -1.91 10.49
CA SER A 44 -5.90 -2.81 10.54
C SER A 44 -5.51 -4.26 10.87
N GLY A 45 -4.21 -4.59 10.77
CA GLY A 45 -3.68 -5.92 11.06
C GLY A 45 -2.16 -6.00 10.99
N LYS A 46 -1.63 -7.20 11.24
CA LYS A 46 -0.19 -7.49 11.17
C LYS A 46 0.10 -8.67 10.24
N ILE A 47 1.20 -8.57 9.51
CA ILE A 47 1.78 -9.66 8.72
C ILE A 47 3.13 -10.03 9.31
N TYR A 48 3.29 -11.29 9.68
CA TYR A 48 4.54 -11.87 10.18
C TYR A 48 5.30 -12.48 9.02
N ILE A 49 6.57 -12.13 8.87
CA ILE A 49 7.40 -12.56 7.75
C ILE A 49 8.64 -13.31 8.24
N ASP A 50 9.17 -14.16 7.37
CA ASP A 50 10.43 -14.87 7.64
C ASP A 50 11.67 -13.96 7.49
N GLU A 51 12.82 -14.47 7.90
CA GLU A 51 14.09 -13.75 7.85
C GLU A 51 14.50 -13.38 6.41
N GLY A 52 14.18 -14.24 5.42
CA GLY A 52 14.48 -13.99 4.01
C GLY A 52 13.70 -12.80 3.47
N ALA A 53 12.39 -12.76 3.75
CA ALA A 53 11.52 -11.64 3.39
C ALA A 53 11.92 -10.36 4.14
N ALA A 54 12.29 -10.44 5.42
CA ALA A 54 12.78 -9.31 6.19
C ALA A 54 14.04 -8.70 5.57
N LYS A 55 15.02 -9.52 5.19
CA LYS A 55 16.24 -9.08 4.49
C LYS A 55 15.93 -8.44 3.13
N ALA A 56 14.99 -9.02 2.35
CA ALA A 56 14.57 -8.47 1.07
C ALA A 56 13.87 -7.11 1.24
N LEU A 57 13.00 -6.99 2.23
CA LEU A 57 12.29 -5.75 2.57
C LEU A 57 13.28 -4.64 2.96
N LEU A 58 14.28 -4.93 3.80
CA LEU A 58 15.33 -3.98 4.16
C LEU A 58 16.15 -3.51 2.94
N LYS A 59 16.29 -4.34 1.91
CA LYS A 59 16.88 -3.97 0.61
C LYS A 59 15.92 -3.22 -0.32
N GLY A 60 14.72 -2.86 0.13
CA GLY A 60 13.74 -2.09 -0.65
C GLY A 60 12.98 -2.92 -1.68
N LYS A 61 12.87 -4.23 -1.50
CA LYS A 61 12.04 -5.11 -2.34
C LYS A 61 10.58 -5.13 -1.86
N SER A 62 9.66 -5.48 -2.76
CA SER A 62 8.25 -5.74 -2.45
C SER A 62 8.08 -6.96 -1.55
N LEU A 63 7.01 -7.00 -0.76
CA LEU A 63 6.66 -8.17 0.03
C LEU A 63 5.88 -9.18 -0.83
N LEU A 64 6.40 -10.40 -0.92
CA LEU A 64 5.78 -11.51 -1.63
C LEU A 64 5.09 -12.48 -0.65
N ALA A 65 4.09 -13.21 -1.14
CA ALA A 65 3.34 -14.18 -0.35
C ALA A 65 4.24 -15.32 0.19
N ALA A 66 5.28 -15.69 -0.54
CA ALA A 66 6.21 -16.75 -0.16
C ALA A 66 6.90 -16.51 1.20
N GLY A 67 7.18 -15.24 1.54
CA GLY A 67 7.84 -14.89 2.80
C GLY A 67 6.89 -14.68 3.98
N ILE A 68 5.59 -14.87 3.80
CA ILE A 68 4.58 -14.66 4.85
C ILE A 68 4.36 -15.94 5.65
N LYS A 69 4.48 -15.85 6.97
CA LYS A 69 4.26 -16.95 7.92
C LYS A 69 2.86 -16.89 8.55
N LYS A 70 2.43 -15.71 8.99
CA LYS A 70 1.19 -15.53 9.75
C LYS A 70 0.56 -14.18 9.44
N VAL A 71 -0.76 -14.12 9.51
CA VAL A 71 -1.54 -12.89 9.41
C VAL A 71 -2.45 -12.78 10.62
N THR A 72 -2.58 -11.59 11.19
CA THR A 72 -3.50 -11.29 12.30
C THR A 72 -4.28 -10.02 12.00
N GLY A 73 -5.51 -9.94 12.52
CA GLY A 73 -6.44 -8.86 12.23
C GLY A 73 -7.22 -9.08 10.94
N GLU A 74 -8.30 -8.31 10.79
CA GLU A 74 -9.12 -8.30 9.59
C GLU A 74 -8.91 -6.99 8.85
N PHE A 75 -8.56 -7.07 7.57
CA PHE A 75 -8.31 -5.91 6.73
C PHE A 75 -8.68 -6.17 5.27
N LYS A 76 -8.98 -5.10 4.57
CA LYS A 76 -9.34 -5.08 3.15
C LYS A 76 -8.14 -4.67 2.29
N LYS A 77 -8.28 -4.81 0.98
CA LYS A 77 -7.32 -4.28 -0.01
C LYS A 77 -7.18 -2.76 0.17
N GLY A 78 -5.96 -2.26 0.13
CA GLY A 78 -5.62 -0.85 0.30
C GLY A 78 -5.52 -0.36 1.74
N GLU A 79 -5.80 -1.21 2.73
CA GLU A 79 -5.63 -0.83 4.13
C GLU A 79 -4.17 -0.92 4.59
N ASN A 80 -3.85 -0.08 5.57
CA ASN A 80 -2.51 0.00 6.15
C ASN A 80 -2.29 -1.13 7.16
N ILE A 81 -1.26 -1.91 6.94
CA ILE A 81 -0.87 -3.05 7.78
C ILE A 81 0.56 -2.93 8.26
N LEU A 82 0.80 -3.48 9.45
CA LEU A 82 2.12 -3.55 10.06
C LEU A 82 2.81 -4.85 9.64
N ILE A 83 4.07 -4.74 9.22
CA ILE A 83 4.93 -5.88 8.88
C ILE A 83 5.90 -6.08 10.02
N VAL A 84 5.93 -7.29 10.55
CA VAL A 84 6.76 -7.66 11.71
C VAL A 84 7.58 -8.92 11.39
N ASP A 85 8.73 -9.03 12.03
CA ASP A 85 9.53 -10.27 11.98
C ASP A 85 8.98 -11.34 12.93
N GLU A 86 9.64 -12.50 12.99
CA GLU A 86 9.29 -13.60 13.88
C GLU A 86 9.49 -13.26 15.38
N LYS A 87 10.25 -12.19 15.67
CA LYS A 87 10.52 -11.68 17.05
C LYS A 87 9.59 -10.53 17.41
N GLU A 88 8.57 -10.27 16.60
CA GLU A 88 7.61 -9.17 16.75
C GLU A 88 8.22 -7.74 16.62
N ASN A 89 9.42 -7.61 16.08
CA ASN A 89 9.96 -6.29 15.77
C ASN A 89 9.20 -5.68 14.57
N ASN A 90 8.83 -4.43 14.71
CA ASN A 90 8.17 -3.67 13.66
C ASN A 90 9.19 -3.32 12.57
N LEU A 91 9.02 -3.82 11.36
CA LEU A 91 9.94 -3.63 10.24
C LEU A 91 9.46 -2.54 9.27
N ALA A 92 8.17 -2.54 8.97
CA ALA A 92 7.60 -1.62 8.00
C ALA A 92 6.09 -1.48 8.16
N ARG A 93 5.53 -0.47 7.49
CA ARG A 93 4.10 -0.32 7.23
C ARG A 93 3.84 -0.26 5.74
N GLY A 94 2.69 -0.76 5.29
CA GLY A 94 2.35 -0.71 3.88
C GLY A 94 0.89 -1.01 3.58
N LEU A 95 0.49 -0.70 2.34
CA LEU A 95 -0.87 -0.93 1.86
C LEU A 95 -0.99 -2.31 1.25
N SER A 96 -1.91 -3.12 1.76
CA SER A 96 -2.13 -4.47 1.26
C SER A 96 -2.79 -4.49 -0.11
N SER A 97 -2.25 -5.31 -1.03
CA SER A 97 -2.90 -5.61 -2.31
C SER A 97 -4.02 -6.66 -2.19
N PHE A 98 -4.12 -7.33 -1.03
CA PHE A 98 -5.04 -8.43 -0.77
C PHE A 98 -5.77 -8.22 0.57
N THR A 99 -6.91 -8.88 0.73
CA THR A 99 -7.57 -8.98 2.03
C THR A 99 -6.84 -9.95 2.96
N SER A 100 -7.07 -9.87 4.27
CA SER A 100 -6.50 -10.80 5.26
C SER A 100 -6.86 -12.27 4.95
N LEU A 101 -8.07 -12.53 4.46
CA LEU A 101 -8.52 -13.86 4.06
C LEU A 101 -7.77 -14.40 2.85
N GLU A 102 -7.56 -13.56 1.82
CA GLU A 102 -6.79 -13.92 0.63
C GLU A 102 -5.33 -14.23 1.00
N ILE A 103 -4.70 -13.38 1.83
CA ILE A 103 -3.32 -13.62 2.27
C ILE A 103 -3.20 -14.94 3.04
N ASN A 104 -4.17 -15.27 3.88
CA ASN A 104 -4.18 -16.55 4.58
C ASN A 104 -4.19 -17.77 3.63
N LYS A 105 -4.82 -17.64 2.44
CA LYS A 105 -4.83 -18.71 1.42
C LYS A 105 -3.50 -18.80 0.66
N ILE A 106 -2.85 -17.65 0.39
CA ILE A 106 -1.65 -17.58 -0.47
C ILE A 106 -0.32 -17.51 0.30
N LYS A 107 -0.33 -17.35 1.63
CA LYS A 107 0.90 -17.28 2.45
C LYS A 107 1.78 -18.50 2.23
N GLY A 108 3.07 -18.29 2.07
CA GLY A 108 4.05 -19.34 1.78
C GLY A 108 4.04 -19.86 0.34
N LYS A 109 3.18 -19.32 -0.54
CA LYS A 109 3.06 -19.74 -1.94
C LYS A 109 3.86 -18.85 -2.88
N HIS A 110 4.30 -19.42 -3.99
CA HIS A 110 4.96 -18.64 -5.04
C HIS A 110 3.98 -17.75 -5.78
N SER A 111 4.45 -16.58 -6.26
CA SER A 111 3.61 -15.61 -6.96
C SER A 111 2.89 -16.19 -8.18
N LYS A 112 3.48 -17.18 -8.86
CA LYS A 112 2.86 -17.86 -10.01
C LYS A 112 1.63 -18.71 -9.66
N GLU A 113 1.49 -19.10 -8.42
CA GLU A 113 0.37 -19.95 -7.95
C GLU A 113 -0.82 -19.14 -7.47
N ILE A 114 -0.63 -17.83 -7.20
CA ILE A 114 -1.63 -16.96 -6.57
C ILE A 114 -2.93 -16.92 -7.38
N ASP A 115 -2.84 -16.72 -8.69
CA ASP A 115 -4.01 -16.62 -9.57
C ASP A 115 -4.84 -17.91 -9.56
N ASN A 116 -4.17 -19.07 -9.55
CA ASN A 116 -4.84 -20.37 -9.48
C ASN A 116 -5.52 -20.58 -8.12
N ILE A 117 -4.87 -20.14 -7.02
CA ILE A 117 -5.42 -20.31 -5.65
C ILE A 117 -6.61 -19.36 -5.44
N LEU A 118 -6.54 -18.14 -5.93
CA LEU A 118 -7.60 -17.13 -5.77
C LEU A 118 -8.70 -17.25 -6.81
N GLY A 119 -8.44 -17.87 -7.97
CA GLY A 119 -9.39 -18.04 -9.05
C GLY A 119 -9.59 -16.81 -9.95
N TYR A 120 -8.73 -15.80 -9.85
CA TYR A 120 -8.76 -14.59 -10.68
C TYR A 120 -7.35 -14.00 -10.85
N PRO A 121 -7.09 -13.24 -11.94
CA PRO A 121 -5.82 -12.54 -12.15
C PRO A 121 -5.56 -11.54 -11.03
N SER A 122 -4.41 -11.64 -10.40
CA SER A 122 -4.07 -10.86 -9.22
C SER A 122 -2.67 -10.24 -9.31
N LYS A 123 -2.31 -9.42 -8.33
CA LYS A 123 -0.94 -8.91 -8.23
C LYS A 123 0.02 -10.00 -7.73
N SER A 124 1.27 -9.94 -8.15
CA SER A 124 2.33 -10.84 -7.68
C SER A 124 2.83 -10.47 -6.28
N GLU A 125 2.69 -9.19 -5.88
CA GLU A 125 3.15 -8.69 -4.60
C GLU A 125 2.01 -8.47 -3.62
N VAL A 126 2.19 -8.90 -2.38
CA VAL A 126 1.25 -8.61 -1.28
C VAL A 126 1.32 -7.14 -0.89
N ILE A 127 2.52 -6.56 -0.85
CA ILE A 127 2.72 -5.12 -0.70
C ILE A 127 3.83 -4.69 -1.66
N HIS A 128 3.50 -3.74 -2.55
CA HIS A 128 4.48 -3.18 -3.45
C HIS A 128 5.46 -2.26 -2.70
N LYS A 129 6.71 -2.22 -3.14
CA LYS A 129 7.77 -1.40 -2.52
C LYS A 129 7.43 0.09 -2.42
N ASP A 130 6.66 0.63 -3.38
CA ASP A 130 6.26 2.03 -3.40
C ASP A 130 5.08 2.33 -2.47
N ASP A 131 4.38 1.28 -2.04
CA ASP A 131 3.27 1.32 -1.09
C ASP A 131 3.70 0.90 0.33
N MET A 132 5.00 0.95 0.61
CA MET A 132 5.59 0.50 1.85
C MET A 132 6.63 1.49 2.38
N VAL A 133 6.68 1.63 3.71
CA VAL A 133 7.65 2.47 4.42
C VAL A 133 8.29 1.66 5.53
N LYS A 134 9.61 1.71 5.61
CA LYS A 134 10.39 1.10 6.70
C LYS A 134 10.24 1.94 7.97
N LEU A 135 10.20 1.30 9.11
CA LEU A 135 10.14 1.90 10.44
C LEU A 135 11.52 1.96 11.08
#